data_c132368c99ef516f1df155321da1cd86
#
_entry.id   c132368c99ef516f1df155321da1cd86
#
_cell.length_a   1.000
_cell.length_b   1.000
_cell.length_c   1.000
_cell.angle_alpha   90.00
_cell.angle_beta   90.00
_cell.angle_gamma   90.00
#
_symmetry.space_group_name_H-M   'P 1'
#
loop_
_entity.id
_entity.type
_entity.pdbx_description
1 polymer ?
#
loop_
_entity_poly.entity_id
_entity_poly.type
_entity_poly.pdbx_seq_one_letter_code
_entity_poly.pdbx_strand_id
1 'polypeptide(L)'
;MSSSLFLTRRQFTLASLATASLTSIGLSSCKPKLKAPFRVGVLLPKSGLESQVGQSCIRGAKIAPFILKDMGMDVELIYADTESSADVGRTKAEQLINEGAHILVGAYDSGVTLAIAQVCEQKKIPLIVNISAAPQITEQGYQYIFRNFLTSEMLIRNGLNLMKELFTLTGCTPKTAAFFHVNDTYGQAMRAGLDALMPKLNMPFKIVETISYDPKTRDLSTEIAKVKASGAELLIPVTRLNDAILMIRECVKQRYQPKGIISTGSPGMYESSFYKTLGKYSDNCITNSAWYNPHSRITQRAMEIFTETYPGEMFELNVAFTCEAILIAADAYKRAGSSDSKALQQALRQTNMEERIVCGGPIQFDEKGQGLNLQSASLQNKDGRPIIVLPTAIQQAKPILPMVRWKDS
;
A
#
# COMPACT_ATOMS: atom_id res chain seq x y z
N MET A 1 45.72 -29.31 71.81
CA MET A 1 45.52 -30.76 71.86
C MET A 1 44.65 -31.17 70.70
N SER A 2 45.29 -31.80 69.75
CA SER A 2 44.75 -32.25 68.45
C SER A 2 44.01 -33.56 68.62
N SER A 3 42.88 -33.76 68.05
CA SER A 3 42.33 -35.08 67.81
C SER A 3 41.62 -35.11 66.43
N SER A 4 42.34 -35.66 65.49
CA SER A 4 41.92 -36.02 64.14
C SER A 4 41.09 -37.31 64.22
N LEU A 5 39.89 -37.29 63.71
CA LEU A 5 39.01 -38.43 63.45
C LEU A 5 39.21 -38.90 62.02
N PHE A 6 39.89 -40.02 61.85
CA PHE A 6 39.98 -40.76 60.58
C PHE A 6 38.71 -41.59 60.36
N LEU A 7 37.96 -41.32 59.35
CA LEU A 7 36.88 -42.19 58.90
C LEU A 7 37.44 -43.30 57.99
N THR A 8 37.10 -44.55 58.28
CA THR A 8 37.58 -45.74 57.58
C THR A 8 36.84 -45.97 56.25
N ARG A 9 37.52 -46.58 55.29
CA ARG A 9 37.10 -46.87 53.90
C ARG A 9 35.73 -47.55 53.73
N ARG A 10 35.12 -48.07 54.79
CA ARG A 10 33.82 -48.76 54.75
C ARG A 10 32.58 -47.83 54.86
N GLN A 11 32.78 -46.59 55.24
CA GLN A 11 31.68 -45.62 55.37
C GLN A 11 31.50 -44.78 54.12
N PHE A 12 32.42 -44.85 53.13
CA PHE A 12 32.34 -44.14 51.86
C PHE A 12 31.51 -44.85 50.79
N THR A 13 31.17 -46.15 51.02
CA THR A 13 30.44 -46.94 49.99
C THR A 13 28.96 -47.02 50.20
N LEU A 14 28.33 -46.34 51.18
CA LEU A 14 26.92 -46.31 51.43
C LEU A 14 26.25 -44.90 51.23
N ALA A 15 27.09 -43.90 50.96
CA ALA A 15 26.57 -42.52 50.69
C ALA A 15 26.50 -42.16 49.18
N SER A 16 26.86 -43.11 48.30
CA SER A 16 26.96 -42.85 46.84
C SER A 16 25.81 -43.43 46.02
N LEU A 17 24.73 -43.88 46.63
CA LEU A 17 23.60 -44.53 45.92
C LEU A 17 22.25 -43.85 46.12
N ALA A 18 22.19 -42.62 46.65
CA ALA A 18 20.95 -41.89 46.88
C ALA A 18 20.85 -40.53 46.13
N THR A 19 21.72 -40.26 45.15
CA THR A 19 21.69 -38.98 44.40
C THR A 19 21.82 -39.18 42.89
N ALA A 20 21.13 -40.14 42.33
CA ALA A 20 21.09 -40.35 40.87
C ALA A 20 19.66 -40.68 40.40
N SER A 21 18.71 -39.79 40.61
CA SER A 21 17.43 -39.80 39.89
C SER A 21 16.67 -38.46 40.03
N LEU A 22 17.39 -37.34 39.89
CA LEU A 22 16.80 -36.11 39.39
C LEU A 22 17.08 -36.07 37.90
N THR A 23 16.36 -36.89 37.15
CA THR A 23 16.21 -36.74 35.71
C THR A 23 15.74 -35.32 35.44
N SER A 24 16.62 -34.53 34.86
CA SER A 24 16.32 -33.31 34.17
C SER A 24 15.20 -33.58 33.18
N ILE A 25 13.95 -33.29 33.58
CA ILE A 25 12.87 -33.02 32.65
C ILE A 25 13.29 -31.71 31.97
N GLY A 26 14.08 -31.85 30.94
CA GLY A 26 14.31 -30.81 29.97
C GLY A 26 12.91 -30.46 29.44
N LEU A 27 12.35 -29.35 29.91
CA LEU A 27 11.32 -28.65 29.21
C LEU A 27 11.89 -28.25 27.85
N SER A 28 11.96 -29.25 26.95
CA SER A 28 12.04 -28.98 25.51
C SER A 28 10.84 -28.11 25.20
N SER A 29 11.07 -26.82 25.12
CA SER A 29 10.12 -25.87 24.53
C SER A 29 9.94 -26.32 23.08
N CYS A 30 9.12 -27.34 22.88
CA CYS A 30 8.59 -27.70 21.58
C CYS A 30 7.72 -26.51 21.15
N LYS A 31 8.34 -25.52 20.49
CA LYS A 31 7.55 -24.60 19.65
C LYS A 31 6.74 -25.50 18.73
N PRO A 32 5.42 -25.41 18.74
CA PRO A 32 4.60 -26.24 17.87
C PRO A 32 5.06 -25.98 16.43
N LYS A 33 5.59 -26.99 15.79
CA LYS A 33 5.89 -26.97 14.37
C LYS A 33 4.54 -26.85 13.68
N LEU A 34 4.26 -25.70 13.09
CA LEU A 34 3.02 -25.48 12.34
C LEU A 34 2.93 -26.57 11.27
N LYS A 35 1.92 -27.44 11.37
CA LYS A 35 1.84 -28.71 10.65
C LYS A 35 1.47 -28.59 9.17
N ALA A 36 1.06 -27.40 8.71
CA ALA A 36 0.69 -27.14 7.32
C ALA A 36 1.19 -25.75 6.92
N PRO A 37 1.53 -25.51 5.65
CA PRO A 37 1.90 -24.18 5.18
C PRO A 37 0.75 -23.21 5.41
N PHE A 38 1.09 -22.00 5.86
CA PHE A 38 0.12 -20.94 5.99
C PHE A 38 -0.24 -20.42 4.59
N ARG A 39 -1.53 -20.56 4.20
CA ARG A 39 -2.02 -20.20 2.88
C ARG A 39 -2.58 -18.79 2.86
N VAL A 40 -2.00 -17.94 2.02
CA VAL A 40 -2.47 -16.57 1.74
C VAL A 40 -3.08 -16.55 0.35
N GLY A 41 -4.37 -16.25 0.26
CA GLY A 41 -5.05 -16.04 -1.01
C GLY A 41 -4.82 -14.63 -1.51
N VAL A 42 -4.26 -14.49 -2.73
CA VAL A 42 -3.91 -13.19 -3.32
C VAL A 42 -4.85 -12.90 -4.49
N LEU A 43 -5.70 -11.87 -4.33
CA LEU A 43 -6.70 -11.41 -5.29
C LEU A 43 -6.22 -10.11 -5.94
N LEU A 44 -5.88 -10.14 -7.21
CA LEU A 44 -5.35 -8.99 -7.94
C LEU A 44 -5.85 -8.97 -9.40
N PRO A 45 -5.98 -7.81 -10.05
CA PRO A 45 -6.40 -7.72 -11.44
C PRO A 45 -5.26 -8.12 -12.38
N LYS A 46 -5.14 -9.42 -12.68
CA LYS A 46 -4.16 -9.93 -13.65
C LYS A 46 -4.55 -9.63 -15.09
N SER A 47 -5.84 -9.44 -15.33
CA SER A 47 -6.44 -9.05 -16.61
C SER A 47 -7.47 -7.94 -16.41
N GLY A 48 -8.06 -7.45 -17.49
CA GLY A 48 -9.02 -6.34 -17.47
C GLY A 48 -8.34 -4.96 -17.46
N LEU A 49 -9.12 -3.95 -17.09
CA LEU A 49 -8.73 -2.55 -17.19
C LEU A 49 -7.49 -2.19 -16.36
N GLU A 50 -7.33 -2.81 -15.20
CA GLU A 50 -6.27 -2.54 -14.23
C GLU A 50 -5.09 -3.54 -14.32
N SER A 51 -4.99 -4.30 -15.42
CA SER A 51 -4.02 -5.40 -15.54
C SER A 51 -2.56 -4.97 -15.36
N GLN A 52 -2.17 -3.81 -15.86
CA GLN A 52 -0.78 -3.34 -15.73
C GLN A 52 -0.40 -3.09 -14.27
N VAL A 53 -1.28 -2.44 -13.51
CA VAL A 53 -1.09 -2.21 -12.07
C VAL A 53 -1.15 -3.53 -11.31
N GLY A 54 -2.06 -4.41 -11.69
CA GLY A 54 -2.15 -5.75 -11.14
C GLY A 54 -0.85 -6.55 -11.26
N GLN A 55 -0.12 -6.40 -12.37
CA GLN A 55 1.20 -7.01 -12.53
C GLN A 55 2.23 -6.44 -11.54
N SER A 56 2.21 -5.14 -11.27
CA SER A 56 3.05 -4.54 -10.23
C SER A 56 2.73 -5.10 -8.84
N CYS A 57 1.46 -5.18 -8.48
CA CYS A 57 1.02 -5.83 -7.24
C CYS A 57 1.49 -7.29 -7.14
N ILE A 58 1.38 -8.07 -8.24
CA ILE A 58 1.82 -9.47 -8.30
C ILE A 58 3.33 -9.58 -8.07
N ARG A 59 4.13 -8.67 -8.64
CA ARG A 59 5.58 -8.64 -8.37
C ARG A 59 5.86 -8.42 -6.87
N GLY A 60 5.11 -7.51 -6.23
CA GLY A 60 5.18 -7.31 -4.77
C GLY A 60 4.81 -8.56 -3.97
N ALA A 61 3.74 -9.25 -4.37
CA ALA A 61 3.35 -10.51 -3.73
C ALA A 61 4.44 -11.58 -3.87
N LYS A 62 5.06 -11.68 -5.05
CA LYS A 62 6.08 -12.73 -5.33
C LYS A 62 7.41 -12.52 -4.61
N ILE A 63 7.78 -11.30 -4.22
CA ILE A 63 9.00 -11.07 -3.45
C ILE A 63 8.81 -11.28 -1.95
N ALA A 64 7.59 -11.18 -1.42
CA ALA A 64 7.31 -11.33 0.00
C ALA A 64 7.79 -12.66 0.60
N PRO A 65 7.63 -13.83 -0.04
CA PRO A 65 8.14 -15.10 0.48
C PRO A 65 9.64 -15.14 0.71
N PHE A 66 10.44 -14.44 -0.10
CA PHE A 66 11.89 -14.36 0.10
C PHE A 66 12.24 -13.62 1.39
N ILE A 67 11.57 -12.48 1.64
CA ILE A 67 11.73 -11.70 2.87
C ILE A 67 11.29 -12.54 4.08
N LEU A 68 10.15 -13.23 3.96
CA LEU A 68 9.61 -14.07 5.02
C LEU A 68 10.55 -15.25 5.35
N LYS A 69 11.19 -15.81 4.34
CA LYS A 69 12.20 -16.86 4.53
C LYS A 69 13.41 -16.37 5.32
N ASP A 70 13.89 -15.14 5.05
CA ASP A 70 14.94 -14.51 5.84
C ASP A 70 14.51 -14.31 7.31
N MET A 71 13.20 -14.18 7.57
CA MET A 71 12.60 -14.07 8.91
C MET A 71 12.25 -15.43 9.53
N GLY A 72 12.59 -16.56 8.87
CA GLY A 72 12.31 -17.91 9.31
C GLY A 72 10.83 -18.31 9.23
N MET A 73 10.07 -17.70 8.34
CA MET A 73 8.66 -17.99 8.06
C MET A 73 8.48 -18.56 6.66
N ASP A 74 7.53 -19.48 6.53
CA ASP A 74 7.14 -20.07 5.24
C ASP A 74 5.65 -19.84 4.99
N VAL A 75 5.31 -19.37 3.79
CA VAL A 75 3.95 -19.09 3.36
C VAL A 75 3.70 -19.64 1.97
N GLU A 76 2.52 -20.19 1.76
CA GLU A 76 2.04 -20.59 0.45
C GLU A 76 1.10 -19.51 -0.11
N LEU A 77 1.43 -18.95 -1.28
CA LEU A 77 0.59 -17.96 -1.95
C LEU A 77 -0.24 -18.65 -3.04
N ILE A 78 -1.55 -18.55 -2.94
CA ILE A 78 -2.49 -18.99 -3.98
C ILE A 78 -3.15 -17.76 -4.60
N TYR A 79 -3.22 -17.73 -5.94
CA TYR A 79 -3.57 -16.52 -6.68
C TYR A 79 -4.89 -16.65 -7.42
N ALA A 80 -5.68 -15.59 -7.44
CA ALA A 80 -6.83 -15.46 -8.32
C ALA A 80 -6.82 -14.13 -9.06
N ASP A 81 -7.36 -14.15 -10.29
CA ASP A 81 -7.55 -12.97 -11.12
C ASP A 81 -8.93 -12.38 -10.87
N THR A 82 -8.99 -11.11 -10.50
CA THR A 82 -10.24 -10.39 -10.33
C THR A 82 -10.81 -9.83 -11.63
N GLU A 83 -10.04 -9.86 -12.72
CA GLU A 83 -10.41 -9.34 -14.06
C GLU A 83 -10.91 -7.88 -14.02
N SER A 84 -10.49 -7.11 -13.00
CA SER A 84 -10.98 -5.76 -12.71
C SER A 84 -12.53 -5.70 -12.57
N SER A 85 -13.15 -6.77 -12.08
CA SER A 85 -14.60 -6.95 -11.96
C SER A 85 -15.02 -7.33 -10.54
N ALA A 86 -16.01 -6.62 -9.99
CA ALA A 86 -16.53 -6.89 -8.66
C ALA A 86 -17.18 -8.28 -8.53
N ASP A 87 -17.90 -8.73 -9.57
CA ASP A 87 -18.57 -10.03 -9.56
C ASP A 87 -17.56 -11.18 -9.66
N VAL A 88 -16.54 -11.03 -10.51
CA VAL A 88 -15.44 -11.99 -10.58
C VAL A 88 -14.66 -12.00 -9.28
N GLY A 89 -14.33 -10.84 -8.72
CA GLY A 89 -13.65 -10.71 -7.44
C GLY A 89 -14.36 -11.46 -6.31
N ARG A 90 -15.69 -11.32 -6.21
CA ARG A 90 -16.54 -12.05 -5.26
C ARG A 90 -16.40 -13.56 -5.43
N THR A 91 -16.59 -14.05 -6.66
CA THR A 91 -16.51 -15.48 -6.97
C THR A 91 -15.12 -16.04 -6.67
N LYS A 92 -14.07 -15.29 -7.01
CA LYS A 92 -12.69 -15.70 -6.77
C LYS A 92 -12.31 -15.70 -5.30
N ALA A 93 -12.88 -14.80 -4.49
CA ALA A 93 -12.71 -14.83 -3.04
C ALA A 93 -13.30 -16.12 -2.44
N GLU A 94 -14.52 -16.49 -2.82
CA GLU A 94 -15.13 -17.75 -2.38
C GLU A 94 -14.31 -18.98 -2.85
N GLN A 95 -13.80 -18.94 -4.08
CA GLN A 95 -12.95 -20.01 -4.61
C GLN A 95 -11.69 -20.20 -3.76
N LEU A 96 -10.92 -19.13 -3.50
CA LEU A 96 -9.69 -19.21 -2.70
C LEU A 96 -9.95 -19.66 -1.26
N ILE A 97 -11.06 -19.23 -0.66
CA ILE A 97 -11.48 -19.71 0.67
C ILE A 97 -11.75 -21.22 0.65
N ASN A 98 -12.47 -21.71 -0.35
CA ASN A 98 -12.76 -23.14 -0.51
C ASN A 98 -11.49 -23.96 -0.82
N GLU A 99 -10.48 -23.36 -1.45
CA GLU A 99 -9.15 -23.96 -1.68
C GLU A 99 -8.27 -23.93 -0.42
N GLY A 100 -8.79 -23.41 0.69
CA GLY A 100 -8.13 -23.43 1.99
C GLY A 100 -7.22 -22.22 2.26
N ALA A 101 -7.49 -21.07 1.65
CA ALA A 101 -6.87 -19.81 2.07
C ALA A 101 -7.29 -19.49 3.51
N HIS A 102 -6.33 -19.23 4.38
CA HIS A 102 -6.56 -18.85 5.78
C HIS A 102 -6.80 -17.34 5.94
N ILE A 103 -6.28 -16.55 5.00
CA ILE A 103 -6.40 -15.11 4.92
C ILE A 103 -6.34 -14.67 3.45
N LEU A 104 -7.02 -13.57 3.10
CA LEU A 104 -6.94 -13.00 1.77
C LEU A 104 -6.19 -11.68 1.78
N VAL A 105 -5.54 -11.35 0.66
CA VAL A 105 -4.82 -10.08 0.41
C VAL A 105 -5.24 -9.54 -0.95
N GLY A 106 -5.57 -8.27 -1.00
CA GLY A 106 -5.97 -7.58 -2.26
C GLY A 106 -6.92 -6.40 -1.98
N ALA A 107 -7.68 -5.89 -2.96
CA ALA A 107 -7.63 -6.29 -4.36
C ALA A 107 -7.27 -5.11 -5.30
N TYR A 108 -6.66 -4.04 -4.80
CA TYR A 108 -6.31 -2.82 -5.53
C TYR A 108 -7.52 -1.93 -5.84
N ASP A 109 -8.47 -2.36 -6.68
CA ASP A 109 -9.65 -1.58 -7.02
C ASP A 109 -10.65 -1.50 -5.85
N SER A 110 -11.21 -0.31 -5.59
CA SER A 110 -12.11 -0.09 -4.46
C SER A 110 -13.44 -0.80 -4.60
N GLY A 111 -14.03 -0.84 -5.80
CA GLY A 111 -15.29 -1.51 -6.07
C GLY A 111 -15.17 -3.03 -5.93
N VAL A 112 -14.09 -3.59 -6.47
CA VAL A 112 -13.76 -5.02 -6.36
C VAL A 112 -13.48 -5.38 -4.90
N THR A 113 -12.71 -4.54 -4.19
CA THR A 113 -12.37 -4.77 -2.78
C THR A 113 -13.62 -4.77 -1.88
N LEU A 114 -14.58 -3.89 -2.13
CA LEU A 114 -15.86 -3.87 -1.39
C LEU A 114 -16.63 -5.18 -1.56
N ALA A 115 -16.69 -5.72 -2.77
CA ALA A 115 -17.35 -7.00 -3.05
C ALA A 115 -16.66 -8.17 -2.36
N ILE A 116 -15.31 -8.21 -2.37
CA ILE A 116 -14.50 -9.22 -1.69
C ILE A 116 -14.64 -9.09 -0.16
N ALA A 117 -14.62 -7.87 0.37
CA ALA A 117 -14.74 -7.60 1.81
C ALA A 117 -16.06 -8.16 2.36
N GLN A 118 -17.15 -8.03 1.61
CA GLN A 118 -18.46 -8.60 1.99
C GLN A 118 -18.40 -10.13 2.12
N VAL A 119 -17.74 -10.81 1.16
CA VAL A 119 -17.53 -12.27 1.24
C VAL A 119 -16.68 -12.65 2.44
N CYS A 120 -15.57 -11.94 2.64
CA CYS A 120 -14.66 -12.20 3.75
C CYS A 120 -15.34 -12.04 5.11
N GLU A 121 -16.14 -10.99 5.30
CA GLU A 121 -16.91 -10.78 6.53
C GLU A 121 -17.92 -11.89 6.76
N GLN A 122 -18.71 -12.26 5.74
CA GLN A 122 -19.70 -13.35 5.82
C GLN A 122 -19.08 -14.71 6.16
N LYS A 123 -17.94 -15.02 5.54
CA LYS A 123 -17.19 -16.26 5.75
C LYS A 123 -16.29 -16.22 6.98
N LYS A 124 -16.18 -15.06 7.63
CA LYS A 124 -15.26 -14.79 8.77
C LYS A 124 -13.81 -15.12 8.44
N ILE A 125 -13.36 -14.80 7.23
CA ILE A 125 -11.98 -14.96 6.80
C ILE A 125 -11.32 -13.57 6.75
N PRO A 126 -10.17 -13.35 7.41
CA PRO A 126 -9.54 -12.03 7.37
C PRO A 126 -9.13 -11.62 5.96
N LEU A 127 -9.34 -10.33 5.64
CA LEU A 127 -8.85 -9.68 4.43
C LEU A 127 -7.90 -8.56 4.82
N ILE A 128 -6.70 -8.56 4.25
CA ILE A 128 -5.80 -7.42 4.30
C ILE A 128 -5.87 -6.68 2.97
N VAL A 129 -6.43 -5.49 3.02
CA VAL A 129 -6.57 -4.60 1.86
C VAL A 129 -5.24 -3.89 1.63
N ASN A 130 -4.64 -4.10 0.46
CA ASN A 130 -3.33 -3.57 0.13
C ASN A 130 -3.34 -2.09 -0.29
N ILE A 131 -4.27 -1.65 -1.16
CA ILE A 131 -4.21 -0.30 -1.78
C ILE A 131 -5.56 0.41 -1.83
N SER A 132 -6.69 -0.24 -1.81
CA SER A 132 -8.02 0.37 -2.02
C SER A 132 -8.35 1.48 -1.00
N ALA A 133 -8.81 2.64 -1.49
CA ALA A 133 -8.96 3.85 -0.68
C ALA A 133 -10.40 4.22 -0.29
N ALA A 134 -11.45 3.58 -0.84
CA ALA A 134 -12.83 3.93 -0.50
C ALA A 134 -13.11 3.75 1.01
N PRO A 135 -13.63 4.77 1.72
CA PRO A 135 -13.87 4.71 3.16
C PRO A 135 -14.78 3.56 3.56
N GLN A 136 -15.79 3.25 2.75
CA GLN A 136 -16.78 2.19 3.00
C GLN A 136 -16.16 0.82 3.24
N ILE A 137 -14.92 0.57 2.81
CA ILE A 137 -14.25 -0.72 2.99
C ILE A 137 -14.10 -1.05 4.49
N THR A 138 -13.79 -0.05 5.33
CA THR A 138 -13.60 -0.22 6.78
C THR A 138 -14.68 0.47 7.63
N GLU A 139 -15.67 1.12 7.02
CA GLU A 139 -16.70 1.87 7.75
C GLU A 139 -18.06 1.15 7.85
N GLN A 140 -18.14 -0.11 7.40
CA GLN A 140 -19.36 -0.92 7.48
C GLN A 140 -19.50 -1.72 8.79
N GLY A 141 -18.60 -1.53 9.75
CA GLY A 141 -18.60 -2.27 11.01
C GLY A 141 -18.06 -3.71 10.89
N TYR A 142 -17.40 -4.03 9.81
CA TYR A 142 -16.79 -5.33 9.58
C TYR A 142 -15.67 -5.64 10.59
N GLN A 143 -15.56 -6.90 10.99
CA GLN A 143 -14.60 -7.35 12.00
C GLN A 143 -13.38 -8.05 11.41
N TYR A 144 -13.49 -8.54 10.17
CA TYR A 144 -12.47 -9.33 9.49
C TYR A 144 -11.73 -8.56 8.39
N ILE A 145 -11.98 -7.26 8.25
CA ILE A 145 -11.38 -6.42 7.21
C ILE A 145 -10.33 -5.50 7.81
N PHE A 146 -9.12 -5.52 7.26
CA PHE A 146 -7.97 -4.73 7.70
C PHE A 146 -7.34 -4.03 6.52
N ARG A 147 -7.23 -2.71 6.54
CA ARG A 147 -6.67 -1.94 5.43
C ARG A 147 -5.31 -1.35 5.79
N ASN A 148 -4.28 -1.76 5.05
CA ASN A 148 -2.94 -1.19 5.14
C ASN A 148 -2.72 -0.07 4.10
N PHE A 149 -3.71 0.79 3.93
CA PHE A 149 -3.64 1.94 3.00
C PHE A 149 -4.42 3.13 3.54
N LEU A 150 -4.18 4.31 2.97
CA LEU A 150 -4.91 5.53 3.31
C LEU A 150 -6.35 5.48 2.78
N THR A 151 -7.29 6.06 3.50
CA THR A 151 -8.61 6.36 2.95
C THR A 151 -8.51 7.49 1.93
N SER A 152 -9.52 7.62 1.06
CA SER A 152 -9.61 8.74 0.13
C SER A 152 -9.60 10.09 0.86
N GLU A 153 -10.26 10.20 2.02
CA GLU A 153 -10.22 11.40 2.84
C GLU A 153 -8.80 11.71 3.35
N MET A 154 -8.07 10.69 3.83
CA MET A 154 -6.67 10.85 4.26
C MET A 154 -5.76 11.23 3.09
N LEU A 155 -5.93 10.63 1.91
CA LEU A 155 -5.17 10.98 0.70
C LEU A 155 -5.40 12.44 0.31
N ILE A 156 -6.66 12.89 0.26
CA ILE A 156 -7.00 14.29 -0.05
C ILE A 156 -6.44 15.23 1.02
N ARG A 157 -6.65 14.94 2.31
CA ARG A 157 -6.16 15.77 3.41
C ARG A 157 -4.64 15.94 3.35
N ASN A 158 -3.93 14.83 3.23
CA ASN A 158 -2.47 14.83 3.16
C ASN A 158 -1.98 15.54 1.89
N GLY A 159 -2.59 15.25 0.73
CA GLY A 159 -2.26 15.86 -0.55
C GLY A 159 -2.45 17.38 -0.54
N LEU A 160 -3.57 17.88 0.00
CA LEU A 160 -3.82 19.31 0.10
C LEU A 160 -2.84 19.99 1.06
N ASN A 161 -2.48 19.35 2.18
CA ASN A 161 -1.47 19.90 3.10
C ASN A 161 -0.07 19.94 2.45
N LEU A 162 0.33 18.87 1.76
CA LEU A 162 1.58 18.84 1.00
C LEU A 162 1.61 19.90 -0.12
N MET A 163 0.48 20.17 -0.77
CA MET A 163 0.38 21.28 -1.75
C MET A 163 0.64 22.64 -1.11
N LYS A 164 0.14 22.90 0.11
CA LYS A 164 0.43 24.17 0.82
C LYS A 164 1.92 24.31 1.11
N GLU A 165 2.55 23.25 1.59
CA GLU A 165 4.00 23.23 1.86
C GLU A 165 4.78 23.44 0.55
N LEU A 166 4.39 22.74 -0.53
CA LEU A 166 4.97 22.91 -1.86
C LEU A 166 4.89 24.37 -2.36
N PHE A 167 3.72 25.00 -2.24
CA PHE A 167 3.53 26.39 -2.66
C PHE A 167 4.39 27.37 -1.84
N THR A 168 4.53 27.12 -0.54
CA THR A 168 5.39 27.92 0.32
C THR A 168 6.86 27.78 -0.05
N LEU A 169 7.34 26.55 -0.28
CA LEU A 169 8.74 26.29 -0.61
C LEU A 169 9.14 26.81 -1.99
N THR A 170 8.23 26.79 -2.95
CA THR A 170 8.51 27.21 -4.32
C THR A 170 8.19 28.69 -4.59
N GLY A 171 7.46 29.35 -3.68
CA GLY A 171 6.94 30.71 -3.89
C GLY A 171 5.86 30.82 -4.98
N CYS A 172 5.41 29.68 -5.54
CA CYS A 172 4.38 29.63 -6.58
C CYS A 172 3.05 29.16 -5.98
N THR A 173 2.08 30.08 -5.91
CA THR A 173 0.74 29.79 -5.38
C THR A 173 -0.33 29.96 -6.45
N PRO A 174 -0.82 28.89 -7.08
CA PRO A 174 -1.96 28.93 -7.98
C PRO A 174 -3.22 29.46 -7.29
N LYS A 175 -4.08 30.19 -8.01
CA LYS A 175 -5.31 30.79 -7.48
C LYS A 175 -6.57 30.03 -7.87
N THR A 176 -6.50 29.27 -8.95
CA THR A 176 -7.61 28.48 -9.50
C THR A 176 -7.14 27.05 -9.78
N ALA A 177 -8.03 26.09 -9.59
CA ALA A 177 -7.77 24.70 -9.90
C ALA A 177 -8.95 24.05 -10.61
N ALA A 178 -8.66 23.09 -11.48
CA ALA A 178 -9.64 22.13 -11.99
C ALA A 178 -9.44 20.79 -11.32
N PHE A 179 -10.52 20.19 -10.84
CA PHE A 179 -10.52 18.81 -10.31
C PHE A 179 -11.00 17.86 -11.40
N PHE A 180 -10.19 16.86 -11.72
CA PHE A 180 -10.40 15.96 -12.85
C PHE A 180 -10.36 14.53 -12.38
N HIS A 181 -11.48 13.80 -12.39
CA HIS A 181 -11.53 12.49 -11.76
C HIS A 181 -12.25 11.42 -12.58
N VAL A 182 -11.76 10.20 -12.51
CA VAL A 182 -12.44 9.01 -13.03
C VAL A 182 -13.77 8.79 -12.29
N ASN A 183 -14.80 8.38 -13.02
CA ASN A 183 -16.14 8.12 -12.47
C ASN A 183 -16.29 6.65 -12.06
N ASP A 184 -15.53 6.23 -11.06
CA ASP A 184 -15.64 4.93 -10.41
C ASP A 184 -15.73 5.10 -8.88
N THR A 185 -15.81 3.99 -8.14
CA THR A 185 -15.91 4.02 -6.67
C THR A 185 -14.74 4.79 -6.02
N TYR A 186 -13.53 4.68 -6.56
CA TYR A 186 -12.37 5.41 -6.08
C TYR A 186 -12.47 6.91 -6.37
N GLY A 187 -12.72 7.29 -7.63
CA GLY A 187 -12.82 8.69 -8.04
C GLY A 187 -13.95 9.44 -7.35
N GLN A 188 -15.10 8.79 -7.16
CA GLN A 188 -16.23 9.34 -6.39
C GLN A 188 -15.88 9.56 -4.91
N ALA A 189 -15.18 8.61 -4.28
CA ALA A 189 -14.72 8.76 -2.90
C ALA A 189 -13.69 9.91 -2.76
N MET A 190 -12.78 10.06 -3.73
CA MET A 190 -11.82 11.17 -3.77
C MET A 190 -12.55 12.53 -3.94
N ARG A 191 -13.57 12.59 -4.81
CA ARG A 191 -14.41 13.79 -4.98
C ARG A 191 -15.11 14.16 -3.67
N ALA A 192 -15.78 13.21 -3.03
CA ALA A 192 -16.46 13.45 -1.76
C ALA A 192 -15.48 13.95 -0.66
N GLY A 193 -14.28 13.37 -0.61
CA GLY A 193 -13.22 13.82 0.28
C GLY A 193 -12.78 15.26 0.01
N LEU A 194 -12.63 15.63 -1.26
CA LEU A 194 -12.29 17.01 -1.67
C LEU A 194 -13.37 18.00 -1.22
N ASP A 195 -14.62 17.71 -1.52
CA ASP A 195 -15.76 18.58 -1.19
C ASP A 195 -15.88 18.80 0.34
N ALA A 196 -15.63 17.75 1.12
CA ALA A 196 -15.68 17.82 2.59
C ALA A 196 -14.51 18.58 3.21
N LEU A 197 -13.33 18.57 2.58
CA LEU A 197 -12.09 19.10 3.17
C LEU A 197 -11.70 20.49 2.67
N MET A 198 -12.05 20.86 1.43
CA MET A 198 -11.70 22.17 0.88
C MET A 198 -12.15 23.33 1.76
N PRO A 199 -13.40 23.35 2.31
CA PRO A 199 -13.83 24.44 3.20
C PRO A 199 -13.06 24.50 4.51
N LYS A 200 -12.57 23.35 4.99
CA LYS A 200 -11.90 23.22 6.32
C LYS A 200 -10.43 23.54 6.27
N LEU A 201 -9.79 23.34 5.12
CA LEU A 201 -8.33 23.44 5.00
C LEU A 201 -7.84 24.80 4.54
N ASN A 202 -8.72 25.78 4.27
CA ASN A 202 -8.34 27.14 3.84
C ASN A 202 -7.29 27.10 2.70
N MET A 203 -7.60 26.39 1.62
CA MET A 203 -6.69 26.30 0.48
C MET A 203 -6.53 27.65 -0.22
N PRO A 204 -5.33 28.00 -0.72
CA PRO A 204 -5.06 29.28 -1.35
C PRO A 204 -5.64 29.39 -2.78
N PHE A 205 -6.35 28.37 -3.26
CA PHE A 205 -7.00 28.30 -4.57
C PHE A 205 -8.47 27.89 -4.46
N LYS A 206 -9.24 28.19 -5.51
CA LYS A 206 -10.63 27.74 -5.65
C LYS A 206 -10.72 26.69 -6.75
N ILE A 207 -11.59 25.70 -6.58
CA ILE A 207 -11.98 24.79 -7.67
C ILE A 207 -12.94 25.56 -8.59
N VAL A 208 -12.54 25.81 -9.84
CA VAL A 208 -13.31 26.54 -10.85
C VAL A 208 -13.96 25.61 -11.86
N GLU A 209 -13.49 24.36 -11.94
CA GLU A 209 -14.05 23.35 -12.82
C GLU A 209 -13.92 21.97 -12.17
N THR A 210 -14.90 21.12 -12.37
CA THR A 210 -14.86 19.72 -11.97
C THR A 210 -15.32 18.84 -13.10
N ILE A 211 -14.45 17.94 -13.50
CA ILE A 211 -14.70 16.99 -14.59
C ILE A 211 -14.74 15.57 -14.02
N SER A 212 -15.83 14.88 -14.32
CA SER A 212 -15.99 13.45 -14.10
C SER A 212 -16.09 12.75 -15.44
N TYR A 213 -15.32 11.68 -15.66
CA TYR A 213 -15.29 10.98 -16.96
C TYR A 213 -15.40 9.45 -16.76
N ASP A 214 -15.91 8.77 -17.80
CA ASP A 214 -16.08 7.31 -17.82
C ASP A 214 -14.70 6.61 -17.79
N PRO A 215 -14.44 5.63 -16.91
CA PRO A 215 -13.18 4.87 -16.85
C PRO A 215 -12.86 4.11 -18.16
N LYS A 216 -13.86 3.87 -19.00
CA LYS A 216 -13.70 3.19 -20.29
C LYS A 216 -13.48 4.15 -21.47
N THR A 217 -13.45 5.47 -21.22
CA THR A 217 -13.25 6.45 -22.28
C THR A 217 -11.91 6.24 -23.00
N ARG A 218 -11.91 6.53 -24.29
CA ARG A 218 -10.70 6.52 -25.14
C ARG A 218 -10.37 7.90 -25.68
N ASP A 219 -11.17 8.90 -25.32
CA ASP A 219 -11.01 10.29 -25.74
C ASP A 219 -11.39 11.21 -24.58
N LEU A 220 -10.50 12.15 -24.25
CA LEU A 220 -10.67 13.17 -23.22
C LEU A 220 -10.56 14.59 -23.81
N SER A 221 -10.74 14.72 -25.13
CA SER A 221 -10.59 16.01 -25.82
C SER A 221 -11.59 17.05 -25.32
N THR A 222 -12.84 16.68 -25.13
CA THR A 222 -13.90 17.55 -24.60
C THR A 222 -13.63 17.94 -23.15
N GLU A 223 -13.22 16.99 -22.32
CA GLU A 223 -12.92 17.19 -20.90
C GLU A 223 -11.75 18.17 -20.72
N ILE A 224 -10.67 17.98 -21.46
CA ILE A 224 -9.49 18.87 -21.41
C ILE A 224 -9.80 20.24 -22.00
N ALA A 225 -10.64 20.33 -23.05
CA ALA A 225 -11.08 21.61 -23.57
C ALA A 225 -11.86 22.43 -22.52
N LYS A 226 -12.73 21.79 -21.71
CA LYS A 226 -13.44 22.44 -20.60
C LYS A 226 -12.46 22.90 -19.52
N VAL A 227 -11.52 22.06 -19.12
CA VAL A 227 -10.46 22.43 -18.15
C VAL A 227 -9.68 23.65 -18.66
N LYS A 228 -9.26 23.64 -19.93
CA LYS A 228 -8.55 24.77 -20.54
C LYS A 228 -9.40 26.04 -20.56
N ALA A 229 -10.67 25.95 -20.92
CA ALA A 229 -11.60 27.08 -20.97
C ALA A 229 -11.89 27.68 -19.59
N SER A 230 -11.81 26.89 -18.51
CA SER A 230 -12.01 27.37 -17.13
C SER A 230 -10.91 28.32 -16.63
N GLY A 231 -9.77 28.38 -17.32
CA GLY A 231 -8.61 29.17 -16.91
C GLY A 231 -7.93 28.64 -15.64
N ALA A 232 -8.13 27.36 -15.29
CA ALA A 232 -7.50 26.76 -14.12
C ALA A 232 -5.96 26.81 -14.22
N GLU A 233 -5.33 27.37 -13.20
CA GLU A 233 -3.87 27.44 -13.08
C GLU A 233 -3.24 26.14 -12.57
N LEU A 234 -4.03 25.29 -11.90
CA LEU A 234 -3.65 23.99 -11.36
C LEU A 234 -4.61 22.93 -11.89
N LEU A 235 -4.10 21.81 -12.37
CA LEU A 235 -4.87 20.62 -12.65
C LEU A 235 -4.63 19.60 -11.51
N ILE A 236 -5.72 19.17 -10.88
CA ILE A 236 -5.70 18.17 -9.80
C ILE A 236 -6.34 16.88 -10.34
N PRO A 237 -5.55 15.96 -10.91
CA PRO A 237 -6.09 14.73 -11.46
C PRO A 237 -6.25 13.64 -10.39
N VAL A 238 -7.29 12.84 -10.54
CA VAL A 238 -7.52 11.55 -9.91
C VAL A 238 -7.80 10.55 -11.02
N THR A 239 -6.75 9.95 -11.53
CA THR A 239 -6.74 9.12 -12.74
C THR A 239 -6.16 7.74 -12.44
N ARG A 240 -6.44 6.78 -13.32
CA ARG A 240 -5.73 5.52 -13.45
C ARG A 240 -4.59 5.70 -14.46
N LEU A 241 -3.84 4.64 -14.78
CA LEU A 241 -2.68 4.73 -15.67
C LEU A 241 -3.05 5.17 -17.09
N ASN A 242 -4.02 4.49 -17.71
CA ASN A 242 -4.35 4.72 -19.12
C ASN A 242 -4.96 6.11 -19.36
N ASP A 243 -5.85 6.52 -18.49
CA ASP A 243 -6.50 7.83 -18.55
C ASP A 243 -5.56 8.98 -18.12
N ALA A 244 -4.58 8.74 -17.22
CA ALA A 244 -3.52 9.70 -16.97
C ALA A 244 -2.67 9.97 -18.22
N ILE A 245 -2.30 8.91 -18.94
CA ILE A 245 -1.58 9.03 -20.22
C ILE A 245 -2.42 9.79 -21.25
N LEU A 246 -3.69 9.45 -21.37
CA LEU A 246 -4.61 10.08 -22.29
C LEU A 246 -4.80 11.58 -21.96
N MET A 247 -4.99 11.91 -20.69
CA MET A 247 -5.11 13.28 -20.18
C MET A 247 -3.89 14.13 -20.55
N ILE A 248 -2.68 13.64 -20.30
CA ILE A 248 -1.45 14.39 -20.64
C ILE A 248 -1.32 14.58 -22.15
N ARG A 249 -1.59 13.54 -22.96
CA ARG A 249 -1.56 13.64 -24.42
C ARG A 249 -2.54 14.69 -24.94
N GLU A 250 -3.75 14.75 -24.39
CA GLU A 250 -4.72 15.77 -24.78
C GLU A 250 -4.31 17.18 -24.30
N CYS A 251 -3.71 17.31 -23.12
CA CYS A 251 -3.13 18.59 -22.67
C CYS A 251 -2.06 19.08 -23.65
N VAL A 252 -1.16 18.21 -24.10
CA VAL A 252 -0.10 18.54 -25.09
C VAL A 252 -0.72 18.94 -26.43
N LYS A 253 -1.62 18.12 -26.96
CA LYS A 253 -2.31 18.35 -28.25
C LYS A 253 -3.06 19.69 -28.27
N GLN A 254 -3.74 20.04 -27.19
CA GLN A 254 -4.48 21.28 -27.04
C GLN A 254 -3.60 22.47 -26.60
N ARG A 255 -2.30 22.26 -26.41
CA ARG A 255 -1.37 23.28 -25.89
C ARG A 255 -1.87 23.88 -24.57
N TYR A 256 -2.41 23.05 -23.69
CA TYR A 256 -2.80 23.41 -22.34
C TYR A 256 -1.76 22.90 -21.36
N GLN A 257 -1.06 23.81 -20.73
CA GLN A 257 -0.12 23.51 -19.66
C GLN A 257 -0.38 24.45 -18.48
N PRO A 258 -0.94 23.93 -17.37
CA PRO A 258 -1.16 24.72 -16.16
C PRO A 258 0.19 25.01 -15.45
N LYS A 259 0.17 25.83 -14.41
CA LYS A 259 1.34 26.05 -13.53
C LYS A 259 1.79 24.76 -12.84
N GLY A 260 0.86 23.82 -12.60
CA GLY A 260 1.13 22.51 -12.03
C GLY A 260 0.08 21.48 -12.38
N ILE A 261 0.50 20.23 -12.50
CA ILE A 261 -0.35 19.04 -12.54
C ILE A 261 -0.01 18.28 -11.27
N ILE A 262 -0.86 18.42 -10.25
CA ILE A 262 -0.58 17.92 -8.89
C ILE A 262 -1.74 17.08 -8.40
N SER A 263 -1.54 15.79 -8.31
CA SER A 263 -2.54 14.83 -7.86
C SER A 263 -2.57 14.68 -6.34
N THR A 264 -3.72 14.27 -5.82
CA THR A 264 -3.93 13.88 -4.42
C THR A 264 -4.05 12.37 -4.26
N GLY A 265 -3.31 11.60 -5.06
CA GLY A 265 -3.30 10.14 -4.98
C GLY A 265 -3.52 9.41 -6.31
N SER A 266 -3.33 10.10 -7.45
CA SER A 266 -3.50 9.47 -8.78
C SER A 266 -2.51 8.34 -9.00
N PRO A 267 -2.92 7.08 -9.03
CA PRO A 267 -2.00 5.95 -9.14
C PRO A 267 -1.24 5.92 -10.46
N GLY A 268 -1.85 6.38 -11.57
CA GLY A 268 -1.25 6.30 -12.89
C GLY A 268 0.01 7.15 -13.08
N MET A 269 0.20 8.21 -12.29
CA MET A 269 1.23 9.21 -12.56
C MET A 269 2.60 8.87 -11.97
N TYR A 270 2.75 7.80 -11.20
CA TYR A 270 4.04 7.33 -10.66
C TYR A 270 4.47 5.97 -11.21
N GLU A 271 3.77 5.44 -12.20
CA GLU A 271 4.04 4.12 -12.75
C GLU A 271 5.03 4.16 -13.92
N SER A 272 5.86 3.12 -14.04
CA SER A 272 6.88 3.00 -15.10
C SER A 272 6.32 3.21 -16.51
N SER A 273 5.12 2.67 -16.79
CA SER A 273 4.47 2.81 -18.09
C SER A 273 4.06 4.25 -18.43
N PHE A 274 3.77 5.08 -17.42
CA PHE A 274 3.50 6.50 -17.61
C PHE A 274 4.71 7.23 -18.18
N TYR A 275 5.88 7.01 -17.59
CA TYR A 275 7.14 7.62 -18.05
C TYR A 275 7.58 7.10 -19.41
N LYS A 276 7.55 5.78 -19.58
CA LYS A 276 7.94 5.14 -20.85
C LYS A 276 7.09 5.62 -22.03
N THR A 277 5.80 5.90 -21.77
CA THR A 277 4.84 6.30 -22.81
C THR A 277 4.88 7.79 -23.13
N LEU A 278 5.12 8.63 -22.15
CA LEU A 278 5.03 10.08 -22.29
C LEU A 278 6.38 10.78 -22.44
N GLY A 279 7.48 10.12 -22.04
CA GLY A 279 8.81 10.72 -22.03
C GLY A 279 8.81 12.04 -21.26
N LYS A 280 9.39 13.08 -21.86
CA LYS A 280 9.48 14.42 -21.25
C LYS A 280 8.14 15.05 -20.84
N TYR A 281 7.03 14.62 -21.42
CA TYR A 281 5.70 15.14 -21.04
C TYR A 281 5.22 14.63 -19.69
N SER A 282 5.88 13.62 -19.12
CA SER A 282 5.65 13.16 -17.75
C SER A 282 6.37 14.00 -16.70
N ASP A 283 7.42 14.73 -17.09
CA ASP A 283 8.27 15.46 -16.16
C ASP A 283 7.54 16.60 -15.46
N ASN A 284 7.93 16.84 -14.22
CA ASN A 284 7.38 17.84 -13.30
C ASN A 284 5.90 17.63 -12.88
N CYS A 285 5.22 16.56 -13.34
CA CYS A 285 3.97 16.13 -12.71
C CYS A 285 4.24 15.69 -11.27
N ILE A 286 3.32 16.04 -10.35
CA ILE A 286 3.46 15.70 -8.93
C ILE A 286 2.30 14.81 -8.50
N THR A 287 2.62 13.76 -7.73
CA THR A 287 1.64 12.91 -7.06
C THR A 287 1.86 12.94 -5.56
N ASN A 288 0.84 13.33 -4.79
CA ASN A 288 0.83 13.20 -3.34
C ASN A 288 0.16 11.89 -2.97
N SER A 289 0.92 10.91 -2.51
CA SER A 289 0.38 9.59 -2.17
C SER A 289 1.15 8.96 -1.01
N ALA A 290 0.62 7.88 -0.45
CA ALA A 290 1.43 7.01 0.37
C ALA A 290 2.64 6.50 -0.45
N TRP A 291 3.76 6.25 0.21
CA TRP A 291 4.96 5.80 -0.48
C TRP A 291 5.78 4.85 0.40
N TYR A 292 6.76 4.19 -0.16
CA TYR A 292 7.69 3.37 0.62
C TYR A 292 8.79 4.24 1.27
N ASN A 293 9.33 3.74 2.38
CA ASN A 293 10.45 4.39 3.07
C ASN A 293 11.78 3.82 2.56
N PRO A 294 12.54 4.56 1.75
CA PRO A 294 13.79 4.05 1.16
C PRO A 294 14.90 3.79 2.20
N HIS A 295 14.74 4.29 3.43
CA HIS A 295 15.73 4.15 4.51
C HIS A 295 15.43 2.99 5.46
N SER A 296 14.27 2.35 5.37
CA SER A 296 13.94 1.17 6.17
C SER A 296 14.73 -0.05 5.70
N ARG A 297 15.30 -0.81 6.65
CA ARG A 297 16.05 -2.05 6.36
C ARG A 297 15.23 -3.05 5.54
N ILE A 298 13.97 -3.25 5.92
CA ILE A 298 13.09 -4.19 5.22
C ILE A 298 12.77 -3.70 3.80
N THR A 299 12.67 -2.38 3.59
CA THR A 299 12.50 -1.81 2.26
C THR A 299 13.74 -2.03 1.40
N GLN A 300 14.92 -1.76 1.94
CA GLN A 300 16.19 -2.00 1.23
C GLN A 300 16.29 -3.47 0.80
N ARG A 301 15.99 -4.40 1.72
CA ARG A 301 15.97 -5.83 1.40
C ARG A 301 14.92 -6.19 0.34
N ALA A 302 13.74 -5.61 0.41
CA ALA A 302 12.69 -5.79 -0.60
C ALA A 302 13.13 -5.27 -1.98
N MET A 303 13.81 -4.12 -2.03
CA MET A 303 14.34 -3.53 -3.27
C MET A 303 15.48 -4.35 -3.88
N GLU A 304 16.38 -4.92 -3.04
CA GLU A 304 17.44 -5.84 -3.49
C GLU A 304 16.81 -7.05 -4.18
N ILE A 305 15.93 -7.78 -3.48
CA ILE A 305 15.24 -8.96 -4.01
C ILE A 305 14.45 -8.60 -5.29
N PHE A 306 13.79 -7.45 -5.28
CA PHE A 306 13.00 -7.00 -6.43
C PHE A 306 13.90 -6.75 -7.65
N THR A 307 15.02 -6.04 -7.47
CA THR A 307 15.95 -5.70 -8.56
C THR A 307 16.60 -6.94 -9.16
N GLU A 308 16.93 -7.91 -8.32
CA GLU A 308 17.47 -9.21 -8.76
C GLU A 308 16.42 -10.04 -9.52
N THR A 309 15.16 -10.02 -9.05
CA THR A 309 14.07 -10.83 -9.62
C THR A 309 13.49 -10.21 -10.89
N TYR A 310 13.43 -8.88 -10.96
CA TYR A 310 12.80 -8.11 -12.04
C TYR A 310 13.73 -7.01 -12.57
N PRO A 311 14.84 -7.36 -13.22
CA PRO A 311 15.79 -6.37 -13.72
C PRO A 311 15.13 -5.41 -14.73
N GLY A 312 15.35 -4.10 -14.54
CA GLY A 312 14.77 -3.05 -15.38
C GLY A 312 13.33 -2.63 -15.04
N GLU A 313 12.69 -3.29 -14.05
CA GLU A 313 11.43 -2.84 -13.50
C GLU A 313 11.65 -1.89 -12.31
N MET A 314 10.67 -1.04 -12.05
CA MET A 314 10.72 -0.06 -10.97
C MET A 314 10.05 -0.61 -9.71
N PHE A 315 10.75 -0.53 -8.57
CA PHE A 315 10.12 -0.75 -7.26
C PHE A 315 9.28 0.49 -6.91
N GLU A 316 7.98 0.32 -6.74
CA GLU A 316 7.04 1.42 -6.55
C GLU A 316 5.92 1.04 -5.56
N LEU A 317 4.96 1.94 -5.36
CA LEU A 317 3.90 1.82 -4.36
C LEU A 317 3.18 0.48 -4.38
N ASN A 318 2.76 0.01 -5.57
CA ASN A 318 1.93 -1.20 -5.67
C ASN A 318 2.72 -2.46 -5.26
N VAL A 319 4.02 -2.48 -5.59
CA VAL A 319 4.97 -3.53 -5.14
C VAL A 319 5.10 -3.48 -3.62
N ALA A 320 5.37 -2.29 -3.06
CA ALA A 320 5.64 -2.09 -1.64
C ALA A 320 4.45 -2.48 -0.76
N PHE A 321 3.28 -1.94 -1.05
CA PHE A 321 2.07 -2.19 -0.25
C PHE A 321 1.55 -3.61 -0.35
N THR A 322 1.65 -4.24 -1.52
CA THR A 322 1.23 -5.64 -1.67
C THR A 322 2.20 -6.58 -0.95
N CYS A 323 3.50 -6.32 -1.03
CA CYS A 323 4.49 -7.05 -0.26
C CYS A 323 4.22 -6.91 1.25
N GLU A 324 4.07 -5.66 1.75
CA GLU A 324 3.81 -5.39 3.17
C GLU A 324 2.52 -6.07 3.66
N ALA A 325 1.45 -6.10 2.86
CA ALA A 325 0.20 -6.78 3.23
C ALA A 325 0.41 -8.28 3.50
N ILE A 326 1.28 -8.94 2.73
CA ILE A 326 1.63 -10.35 2.95
C ILE A 326 2.50 -10.51 4.20
N LEU A 327 3.43 -9.57 4.46
CA LEU A 327 4.22 -9.58 5.70
C LEU A 327 3.34 -9.43 6.93
N ILE A 328 2.32 -8.56 6.89
CA ILE A 328 1.32 -8.41 7.95
C ILE A 328 0.54 -9.71 8.17
N ALA A 329 0.13 -10.39 7.10
CA ALA A 329 -0.55 -11.68 7.19
C ALA A 329 0.31 -12.74 7.89
N ALA A 330 1.58 -12.83 7.52
CA ALA A 330 2.53 -13.77 8.10
C ALA A 330 2.86 -13.46 9.57
N ASP A 331 3.01 -12.18 9.91
CA ASP A 331 3.21 -11.74 11.29
C ASP A 331 1.99 -12.09 12.17
N ALA A 332 0.79 -11.83 11.70
CA ALA A 332 -0.45 -12.19 12.40
C ALA A 332 -0.52 -13.71 12.63
N TYR A 333 -0.18 -14.52 11.63
CA TYR A 333 -0.14 -15.97 11.75
C TYR A 333 0.91 -16.43 12.80
N LYS A 334 2.10 -15.85 12.77
CA LYS A 334 3.16 -16.15 13.74
C LYS A 334 2.72 -15.85 15.18
N ARG A 335 2.06 -14.70 15.39
CA ARG A 335 1.56 -14.30 16.73
C ARG A 335 0.37 -15.14 17.17
N ALA A 336 -0.53 -15.46 16.26
CA ALA A 336 -1.70 -16.33 16.53
C ALA A 336 -1.28 -17.77 16.89
N GLY A 337 -0.14 -18.26 16.37
CA GLY A 337 0.29 -19.66 16.49
C GLY A 337 -0.70 -20.66 15.87
N SER A 338 -1.66 -20.18 15.10
CA SER A 338 -2.77 -20.95 14.52
C SER A 338 -3.25 -20.32 13.23
N SER A 339 -3.76 -21.13 12.30
CA SER A 339 -4.47 -20.68 11.11
C SER A 339 -5.99 -20.51 11.32
N ASP A 340 -6.47 -20.65 12.56
CA ASP A 340 -7.86 -20.40 12.91
C ASP A 340 -8.23 -18.95 12.61
N SER A 341 -9.33 -18.76 11.93
CA SER A 341 -9.77 -17.46 11.43
C SER A 341 -9.97 -16.42 12.55
N LYS A 342 -10.55 -16.82 13.68
CA LYS A 342 -10.77 -15.92 14.83
C LYS A 342 -9.43 -15.57 15.51
N ALA A 343 -8.52 -16.52 15.62
CA ALA A 343 -7.19 -16.29 16.16
C ALA A 343 -6.40 -15.31 15.27
N LEU A 344 -6.47 -15.48 13.95
CA LEU A 344 -5.86 -14.55 12.98
C LEU A 344 -6.47 -13.14 13.07
N GLN A 345 -7.79 -13.03 13.15
CA GLN A 345 -8.50 -11.77 13.32
C GLN A 345 -8.07 -11.05 14.61
N GLN A 346 -7.96 -11.75 15.73
CA GLN A 346 -7.49 -11.19 17.00
C GLN A 346 -6.03 -10.75 16.91
N ALA A 347 -5.17 -11.55 16.27
CA ALA A 347 -3.79 -11.19 16.06
C ALA A 347 -3.65 -9.93 15.19
N LEU A 348 -4.48 -9.79 14.14
CA LEU A 348 -4.51 -8.58 13.31
C LEU A 348 -4.94 -7.34 14.12
N ARG A 349 -5.95 -7.45 14.98
CA ARG A 349 -6.38 -6.36 15.89
C ARG A 349 -5.26 -5.89 16.82
N GLN A 350 -4.33 -6.78 17.17
CA GLN A 350 -3.21 -6.53 18.07
C GLN A 350 -1.90 -6.26 17.31
N THR A 351 -1.97 -6.00 16.00
CA THR A 351 -0.76 -5.72 15.21
C THR A 351 -0.04 -4.48 15.74
N ASN A 352 1.27 -4.63 15.98
CA ASN A 352 2.21 -3.56 16.29
C ASN A 352 3.58 -3.92 15.72
N MET A 353 3.75 -3.71 14.40
CA MET A 353 5.01 -4.01 13.70
C MET A 353 5.82 -2.74 13.53
N GLU A 354 6.97 -2.67 14.18
CA GLU A 354 7.89 -1.52 14.11
C GLU A 354 8.56 -1.39 12.74
N GLU A 355 9.02 -2.50 12.18
CA GLU A 355 9.63 -2.51 10.85
C GLU A 355 8.55 -2.61 9.78
N ARG A 356 8.62 -1.69 8.82
CA ARG A 356 7.68 -1.65 7.69
C ARG A 356 8.35 -1.16 6.41
N ILE A 357 7.74 -1.52 5.28
CA ILE A 357 8.20 -1.09 3.95
C ILE A 357 7.74 0.35 3.65
N VAL A 358 6.49 0.69 3.97
CA VAL A 358 5.91 1.98 3.61
C VAL A 358 6.23 3.07 4.64
N CYS A 359 6.11 4.33 4.24
CA CYS A 359 6.34 5.46 5.13
C CYS A 359 5.31 5.52 6.25
N GLY A 360 5.78 5.78 7.47
CA GLY A 360 4.94 5.95 8.64
C GLY A 360 5.58 5.44 9.92
N GLY A 361 4.80 5.43 10.99
CA GLY A 361 5.15 4.79 12.27
C GLY A 361 4.80 3.28 12.26
N PRO A 362 4.75 2.63 13.42
CA PRO A 362 4.42 1.22 13.53
C PRO A 362 3.11 0.86 12.81
N ILE A 363 3.07 -0.35 12.23
CA ILE A 363 1.84 -0.87 11.61
C ILE A 363 0.88 -1.23 12.73
N GLN A 364 -0.23 -0.53 12.77
CA GLN A 364 -1.33 -0.72 13.72
C GLN A 364 -2.64 -0.52 13.01
N PHE A 365 -3.71 -1.11 13.54
CA PHE A 365 -5.06 -0.94 13.04
C PHE A 365 -5.97 -0.37 14.13
N ASP A 366 -6.89 0.52 13.74
CA ASP A 366 -7.93 1.01 14.64
C ASP A 366 -9.06 -0.03 14.83
N GLU A 367 -10.08 0.35 15.57
CA GLU A 367 -11.26 -0.49 15.85
C GLU A 367 -12.03 -0.90 14.60
N LYS A 368 -11.92 -0.13 13.51
CA LYS A 368 -12.56 -0.40 12.22
C LYS A 368 -11.68 -1.26 11.30
N GLY A 369 -10.44 -1.57 11.72
CA GLY A 369 -9.45 -2.24 10.90
C GLY A 369 -8.74 -1.30 9.91
N GLN A 370 -8.82 0.02 10.09
CA GLN A 370 -8.09 0.99 9.30
C GLN A 370 -6.66 1.12 9.82
N GLY A 371 -5.68 1.06 8.90
CA GLY A 371 -4.28 1.26 9.21
C GLY A 371 -4.00 2.66 9.77
N LEU A 372 -3.28 2.70 10.87
CA LEU A 372 -2.80 3.90 11.53
C LEU A 372 -1.37 4.25 11.06
N ASN A 373 -0.91 5.45 11.42
CA ASN A 373 0.49 5.88 11.25
C ASN A 373 1.00 5.91 9.80
N LEU A 374 0.12 5.85 8.82
CA LEU A 374 0.47 5.94 7.40
C LEU A 374 0.77 7.40 7.00
N GLN A 375 1.86 7.61 6.28
CA GLN A 375 2.28 8.93 5.81
C GLN A 375 2.27 9.02 4.29
N SER A 376 2.05 10.24 3.78
CA SER A 376 2.13 10.55 2.34
C SER A 376 3.43 11.29 2.03
N ALA A 377 3.87 11.14 0.78
CA ALA A 377 4.96 11.91 0.20
C ALA A 377 4.48 12.65 -1.07
N SER A 378 5.12 13.77 -1.39
CA SER A 378 5.03 14.39 -2.71
C SER A 378 6.11 13.81 -3.59
N LEU A 379 5.69 13.19 -4.67
CA LEU A 379 6.54 12.58 -5.68
C LEU A 379 6.51 13.45 -6.93
N GLN A 380 7.63 14.02 -7.33
CA GLN A 380 7.74 14.75 -8.58
C GLN A 380 8.45 13.90 -9.61
N ASN A 381 7.88 13.84 -10.81
CA ASN A 381 8.45 13.07 -11.90
C ASN A 381 9.64 13.77 -12.50
N LYS A 382 10.75 13.07 -12.60
CA LYS A 382 11.98 13.56 -13.18
C LYS A 382 12.80 12.42 -13.80
N ASP A 383 13.25 12.61 -15.03
CA ASP A 383 14.11 11.66 -15.75
C ASP A 383 13.55 10.22 -15.71
N GLY A 384 12.25 10.07 -15.96
CA GLY A 384 11.56 8.77 -16.06
C GLY A 384 11.32 8.04 -14.73
N ARG A 385 11.34 8.75 -13.60
CA ARG A 385 11.07 8.17 -12.27
C ARG A 385 10.46 9.18 -11.31
N PRO A 386 9.70 8.71 -10.28
CA PRO A 386 9.25 9.57 -9.21
C PRO A 386 10.40 9.84 -8.22
N ILE A 387 10.54 11.09 -7.83
CA ILE A 387 11.52 11.55 -6.83
C ILE A 387 10.77 12.19 -5.68
N ILE A 388 11.10 11.81 -4.45
CA ILE A 388 10.50 12.40 -3.26
C ILE A 388 10.96 13.84 -3.12
N VAL A 389 10.01 14.79 -3.17
CA VAL A 389 10.25 16.22 -2.99
C VAL A 389 9.68 16.76 -1.68
N LEU A 390 8.80 16.02 -1.02
CA LEU A 390 8.28 16.27 0.34
C LEU A 390 7.91 14.93 1.02
N PRO A 391 7.96 14.82 2.35
CA PRO A 391 8.45 15.83 3.31
C PRO A 391 9.96 16.03 3.23
N THR A 392 10.43 17.18 3.72
CA THR A 392 11.87 17.54 3.68
C THR A 392 12.78 16.54 4.38
N ALA A 393 12.29 15.82 5.39
CA ALA A 393 13.06 14.82 6.13
C ALA A 393 13.55 13.63 5.28
N ILE A 394 12.85 13.31 4.17
CA ILE A 394 13.21 12.21 3.23
C ILE A 394 13.35 12.73 1.80
N GLN A 395 13.49 14.05 1.63
CA GLN A 395 13.57 14.71 0.34
C GLN A 395 14.81 14.25 -0.45
N GLN A 396 14.61 13.91 -1.72
CA GLN A 396 15.65 13.52 -2.65
C GLN A 396 16.05 14.66 -3.61
N ALA A 397 15.14 15.60 -3.87
CA ALA A 397 15.39 16.79 -4.67
C ALA A 397 14.47 17.94 -4.26
N LYS A 398 14.85 19.19 -4.57
CA LYS A 398 13.98 20.36 -4.38
C LYS A 398 12.82 20.31 -5.38
N PRO A 399 11.58 20.65 -4.95
CA PRO A 399 10.44 20.70 -5.84
C PRO A 399 10.57 21.81 -6.88
N ILE A 400 10.00 21.57 -8.05
CA ILE A 400 9.90 22.52 -9.15
C ILE A 400 8.45 22.88 -9.39
N LEU A 401 8.09 24.14 -9.10
CA LEU A 401 6.80 24.74 -9.41
C LEU A 401 7.00 26.25 -9.62
N PRO A 402 6.48 26.87 -10.68
CA PRO A 402 5.66 26.25 -11.74
C PRO A 402 6.42 25.20 -12.52
N MET A 403 5.68 24.23 -13.10
CA MET A 403 6.30 23.19 -13.93
C MET A 403 7.00 23.79 -15.15
N VAL A 404 8.12 23.23 -15.53
CA VAL A 404 8.87 23.64 -16.73
C VAL A 404 7.99 23.46 -17.96
N ARG A 405 8.03 24.40 -18.89
CA ARG A 405 7.21 24.32 -20.11
C ARG A 405 7.70 23.19 -21.01
N TRP A 406 6.80 22.33 -21.47
CA TRP A 406 7.12 21.19 -22.35
C TRP A 406 7.86 21.55 -23.63
N LYS A 407 7.71 22.80 -24.11
CA LYS A 407 8.48 23.32 -25.25
C LYS A 407 9.92 23.70 -24.91
N ASP A 408 10.21 23.89 -23.61
CA ASP A 408 11.50 24.37 -23.11
C ASP A 408 12.27 23.22 -22.37
N SER A 409 11.66 22.01 -22.30
CA SER A 409 12.23 20.80 -21.68
C SER A 409 12.92 19.88 -22.68
#